data_6e6a575ea452ad1d81575817ca3bd6c7
#
_entry.id   6e6a575ea452ad1d81575817ca3bd6c7
#
_cell.length_a   1.000
_cell.length_b   1.000
_cell.length_c   1.000
_cell.angle_alpha   90.00
_cell.angle_beta   90.00
_cell.angle_gamma   90.00
#
_symmetry.space_group_name_H-M   'P 1'
#
loop_
_entity.id
_entity.type
_entity.pdbx_description
1 polymer ?
#
loop_
_entity_poly.entity_id
_entity_poly.type
_entity_poly.pdbx_seq_one_letter_code
_entity_poly.pdbx_strand_id
1 'polypeptide(L)'
;MKTTSVAIGIFDGVHAGHQQILAEAARHGRVVALTFYPHPTSVFAPERTPSSLISLEDRISLLEENGAAEVVVMEFTKEFAAKSPEEFIQDVLVNQLHATHVTVGSNFTFGHKASGNIATLQEHAQGFEVSSVELREDRGSAISSTRIRNLVVDGDIERANELLTRPFFLRGPVVHGEKRGRTIGYPTANLGLQDLSLIHISEPTRPY
;
A
#
# COMPACT_ATOMS: atom_id res chain seq x y z
N MET A 1 11.03 -26.84 -8.88
CA MET A 1 10.14 -25.73 -9.24
C MET A 1 10.51 -24.54 -8.36
N LYS A 2 10.52 -23.32 -8.87
CA LYS A 2 10.73 -22.14 -8.02
C LYS A 2 9.47 -21.95 -7.17
N THR A 3 9.62 -21.93 -5.86
CA THR A 3 8.52 -21.66 -4.92
C THR A 3 8.07 -20.22 -5.06
N THR A 4 6.76 -19.98 -5.25
CA THR A 4 6.17 -18.64 -5.33
C THR A 4 5.55 -18.30 -3.99
N SER A 5 6.12 -17.30 -3.31
CA SER A 5 5.60 -16.77 -2.06
C SER A 5 4.87 -15.46 -2.33
N VAL A 6 3.55 -15.43 -2.11
CA VAL A 6 2.70 -14.27 -2.39
C VAL A 6 2.49 -13.46 -1.12
N ALA A 7 2.94 -12.20 -1.13
CA ALA A 7 2.65 -11.22 -0.09
C ALA A 7 1.45 -10.37 -0.52
N ILE A 8 0.38 -10.32 0.27
CA ILE A 8 -0.85 -9.63 -0.11
C ILE A 8 -1.09 -8.39 0.75
N GLY A 9 -1.36 -7.25 0.12
CA GLY A 9 -1.71 -6.02 0.81
C GLY A 9 -1.99 -4.84 -0.12
N ILE A 10 -2.56 -3.78 0.41
CA ILE A 10 -2.68 -2.50 -0.32
C ILE A 10 -1.31 -1.84 -0.44
N PHE A 11 -0.43 -2.05 0.53
CA PHE A 11 0.95 -1.58 0.56
C PHE A 11 1.11 -0.06 0.38
N ASP A 12 0.09 0.74 0.72
CA ASP A 12 0.21 2.18 0.64
C ASP A 12 1.25 2.71 1.62
N GLY A 13 2.27 3.39 1.10
CA GLY A 13 3.42 3.88 1.84
C GLY A 13 4.53 2.86 2.08
N VAL A 14 4.36 1.57 1.82
CA VAL A 14 5.36 0.49 2.06
C VAL A 14 6.09 0.67 3.39
N HIS A 15 5.32 0.90 4.46
CA HIS A 15 5.83 1.17 5.81
C HIS A 15 6.45 -0.07 6.49
N ALA A 16 7.05 0.10 7.65
CA ALA A 16 7.75 -0.96 8.39
C ALA A 16 6.93 -2.26 8.58
N GLY A 17 5.61 -2.17 8.79
CA GLY A 17 4.73 -3.34 8.85
C GLY A 17 4.58 -4.06 7.51
N HIS A 18 4.52 -3.34 6.40
CA HIS A 18 4.50 -3.92 5.06
C HIS A 18 5.83 -4.61 4.72
N GLN A 19 6.95 -3.98 5.08
CA GLN A 19 8.29 -4.55 4.89
C GLN A 19 8.45 -5.87 5.67
N GLN A 20 7.83 -5.98 6.84
CA GLN A 20 7.85 -7.21 7.62
C GLN A 20 7.09 -8.35 6.91
N ILE A 21 5.96 -8.06 6.25
CA ILE A 21 5.20 -9.04 5.45
C ILE A 21 6.08 -9.53 4.27
N LEU A 22 6.77 -8.62 3.58
CA LEU A 22 7.67 -8.98 2.48
C LEU A 22 8.86 -9.83 2.97
N ALA A 23 9.45 -9.44 4.10
CA ALA A 23 10.56 -10.17 4.71
C ALA A 23 10.15 -11.59 5.14
N GLU A 24 8.94 -11.76 5.68
CA GLU A 24 8.42 -13.09 6.01
C GLU A 24 8.18 -13.90 4.73
N ALA A 25 7.54 -13.31 3.72
CA ALA A 25 7.34 -13.98 2.44
C ALA A 25 8.65 -14.46 1.80
N ALA A 26 9.73 -13.68 1.92
CA ALA A 26 11.05 -14.02 1.38
C ALA A 26 11.66 -15.29 1.98
N ARG A 27 11.21 -15.71 3.16
CA ARG A 27 11.67 -16.96 3.80
C ARG A 27 11.15 -18.21 3.10
N HIS A 28 10.07 -18.06 2.33
CA HIS A 28 9.34 -19.18 1.73
C HIS A 28 9.53 -19.31 0.23
N GLY A 29 10.22 -18.37 -0.42
CA GLY A 29 10.49 -18.45 -1.85
C GLY A 29 10.64 -17.12 -2.55
N ARG A 30 10.47 -17.14 -3.87
CA ARG A 30 10.45 -15.93 -4.70
C ARG A 30 9.22 -15.09 -4.35
N VAL A 31 9.45 -13.86 -3.89
CA VAL A 31 8.35 -12.98 -3.45
C VAL A 31 7.62 -12.39 -4.65
N VAL A 32 6.31 -12.58 -4.68
CA VAL A 32 5.38 -11.86 -5.53
C VAL A 32 4.50 -10.99 -4.64
N ALA A 33 4.62 -9.68 -4.76
CA ALA A 33 3.76 -8.75 -4.04
C ALA A 33 2.45 -8.53 -4.82
N LEU A 34 1.32 -8.95 -4.24
CA LEU A 34 0.00 -8.73 -4.78
C LEU A 34 -0.62 -7.48 -4.16
N THR A 35 -0.84 -6.46 -4.95
CA THR A 35 -1.48 -5.22 -4.54
C THR A 35 -2.67 -4.88 -5.43
N PHE A 36 -3.46 -3.88 -5.03
CA PHE A 36 -4.72 -3.53 -5.68
C PHE A 36 -4.72 -2.05 -6.09
N TYR A 37 -5.27 -1.79 -7.27
CA TYR A 37 -5.49 -0.43 -7.75
C TYR A 37 -6.73 -0.40 -8.67
N PRO A 38 -7.59 0.63 -8.55
CA PRO A 38 -7.57 1.69 -7.55
C PRO A 38 -7.77 1.16 -6.11
N HIS A 39 -7.68 2.06 -5.13
CA HIS A 39 -7.89 1.68 -3.71
C HIS A 39 -9.31 1.10 -3.53
N PRO A 40 -9.50 -0.04 -2.83
CA PRO A 40 -10.81 -0.68 -2.70
C PRO A 40 -11.94 0.26 -2.27
N THR A 41 -11.66 1.19 -1.35
CA THR A 41 -12.65 2.17 -0.89
C THR A 41 -13.13 3.09 -2.02
N SER A 42 -12.29 3.42 -3.01
CA SER A 42 -12.67 4.33 -4.11
C SER A 42 -13.74 3.76 -5.03
N VAL A 43 -13.87 2.44 -5.07
CA VAL A 43 -14.87 1.74 -5.90
C VAL A 43 -16.27 1.78 -5.26
N PHE A 44 -16.34 1.81 -3.92
CA PHE A 44 -17.60 1.74 -3.18
C PHE A 44 -18.01 3.06 -2.52
N ALA A 45 -17.05 3.84 -2.07
CA ALA A 45 -17.24 5.08 -1.34
C ALA A 45 -16.14 6.09 -1.73
N PRO A 46 -16.18 6.65 -2.96
CA PRO A 46 -15.16 7.56 -3.47
C PRO A 46 -14.87 8.72 -2.52
N GLU A 47 -15.93 9.23 -1.86
CA GLU A 47 -15.86 10.34 -0.91
C GLU A 47 -15.14 10.00 0.40
N ARG A 48 -14.94 8.70 0.68
CA ARG A 48 -14.23 8.17 1.86
C ARG A 48 -12.87 7.59 1.52
N THR A 49 -12.47 7.72 0.25
CA THR A 49 -11.17 7.19 -0.19
C THR A 49 -10.05 7.95 0.52
N PRO A 50 -9.19 7.24 1.26
CA PRO A 50 -8.06 7.90 1.88
C PRO A 50 -7.09 8.38 0.81
N SER A 51 -6.49 9.56 1.02
CA SER A 51 -5.41 10.04 0.17
C SER A 51 -4.25 9.07 0.18
N SER A 52 -3.72 8.74 -0.99
CA SER A 52 -2.55 7.85 -1.08
C SER A 52 -1.31 8.52 -0.51
N LEU A 53 -0.49 7.76 0.22
CA LEU A 53 0.82 8.20 0.70
C LEU A 53 1.86 8.29 -0.42
N ILE A 54 1.69 7.47 -1.45
CA ILE A 54 2.58 7.36 -2.60
C ILE A 54 1.79 7.01 -3.87
N SER A 55 2.34 7.35 -5.02
CA SER A 55 1.79 6.93 -6.33
C SER A 55 1.85 5.40 -6.49
N LEU A 56 1.11 4.87 -7.47
CA LEU A 56 1.21 3.44 -7.81
C LEU A 56 2.62 3.07 -8.30
N GLU A 57 3.24 3.94 -9.10
CA GLU A 57 4.60 3.73 -9.60
C GLU A 57 5.63 3.67 -8.46
N ASP A 58 5.55 4.61 -7.52
CA ASP A 58 6.43 4.61 -6.34
C ASP A 58 6.17 3.39 -5.44
N ARG A 59 4.91 2.93 -5.34
CA ARG A 59 4.56 1.72 -4.60
C ARG A 59 5.23 0.50 -5.20
N ILE A 60 5.16 0.34 -6.52
CA ILE A 60 5.81 -0.77 -7.24
C ILE A 60 7.31 -0.73 -6.98
N SER A 61 7.97 0.40 -7.23
CA SER A 61 9.41 0.55 -7.01
C SER A 61 9.83 0.23 -5.58
N LEU A 62 9.09 0.73 -4.59
CA LEU A 62 9.37 0.46 -3.18
C LEU A 62 9.14 -1.00 -2.78
N LEU A 63 8.16 -1.68 -3.37
CA LEU A 63 7.97 -3.12 -3.14
C LEU A 63 9.14 -3.93 -3.69
N GLU A 64 9.63 -3.60 -4.89
CA GLU A 64 10.80 -4.23 -5.51
C GLU A 64 12.07 -3.96 -4.69
N GLU A 65 12.30 -2.72 -4.26
CA GLU A 65 13.41 -2.34 -3.38
C GLU A 65 13.39 -3.10 -2.04
N ASN A 66 12.20 -3.48 -1.57
CA ASN A 66 12.02 -4.26 -0.34
C ASN A 66 11.90 -5.78 -0.58
N GLY A 67 12.37 -6.26 -1.74
CA GLY A 67 12.59 -7.69 -1.99
C GLY A 67 11.47 -8.39 -2.76
N ALA A 68 10.46 -7.69 -3.26
CA ALA A 68 9.53 -8.28 -4.21
C ALA A 68 10.26 -8.52 -5.55
N ALA A 69 10.31 -9.76 -5.98
CA ALA A 69 10.87 -10.11 -7.29
C ALA A 69 9.89 -9.83 -8.44
N GLU A 70 8.62 -9.60 -8.09
CA GLU A 70 7.55 -9.23 -9.02
C GLU A 70 6.45 -8.52 -8.23
N VAL A 71 5.83 -7.52 -8.84
CA VAL A 71 4.66 -6.85 -8.28
C VAL A 71 3.48 -7.06 -9.23
N VAL A 72 2.45 -7.69 -8.74
CA VAL A 72 1.19 -7.89 -9.46
C VAL A 72 0.18 -6.88 -8.95
N VAL A 73 -0.24 -5.98 -9.84
CA VAL A 73 -1.28 -4.99 -9.55
C VAL A 73 -2.61 -5.52 -10.06
N MET A 74 -3.49 -5.90 -9.15
CA MET A 74 -4.82 -6.35 -9.49
C MET A 74 -5.75 -5.15 -9.63
N GLU A 75 -6.43 -5.06 -10.77
CA GLU A 75 -7.47 -4.05 -10.95
C GLU A 75 -8.63 -4.33 -10.02
N PHE A 76 -8.90 -3.37 -9.11
CA PHE A 76 -9.99 -3.52 -8.14
C PHE A 76 -11.27 -2.91 -8.70
N THR A 77 -12.10 -3.74 -9.33
CA THR A 77 -13.40 -3.38 -9.90
C THR A 77 -14.54 -3.86 -9.01
N LYS A 78 -15.78 -3.44 -9.31
CA LYS A 78 -16.98 -3.96 -8.62
C LYS A 78 -17.14 -5.47 -8.83
N GLU A 79 -16.82 -5.94 -10.01
CA GLU A 79 -16.85 -7.36 -10.40
C GLU A 79 -15.81 -8.15 -9.59
N PHE A 80 -14.58 -7.62 -9.49
CA PHE A 80 -13.55 -8.25 -8.66
C PHE A 80 -13.94 -8.31 -7.19
N ALA A 81 -14.50 -7.23 -6.67
CA ALA A 81 -14.94 -7.12 -5.29
C ALA A 81 -16.19 -7.97 -4.95
N ALA A 82 -16.91 -8.47 -5.98
CA ALA A 82 -18.03 -9.40 -5.82
C ALA A 82 -17.59 -10.86 -5.68
N LYS A 83 -16.30 -11.16 -5.94
CA LYS A 83 -15.78 -12.54 -5.79
C LYS A 83 -15.89 -13.02 -4.35
N SER A 84 -16.34 -14.27 -4.19
CA SER A 84 -16.28 -14.94 -2.88
C SER A 84 -14.82 -15.14 -2.44
N PRO A 85 -14.56 -15.41 -1.14
CA PRO A 85 -13.22 -15.78 -0.70
C PRO A 85 -12.66 -16.98 -1.45
N GLU A 86 -13.47 -18.00 -1.72
CA GLU A 86 -13.08 -19.20 -2.42
C GLU A 86 -12.72 -18.92 -3.88
N GLU A 87 -13.50 -18.08 -4.57
CA GLU A 87 -13.23 -17.64 -5.94
C GLU A 87 -11.92 -16.85 -6.00
N PHE A 88 -11.66 -15.95 -5.04
CA PHE A 88 -10.39 -15.24 -4.97
C PHE A 88 -9.21 -16.21 -4.77
N ILE A 89 -9.33 -17.14 -3.85
CA ILE A 89 -8.28 -18.16 -3.61
C ILE A 89 -8.02 -18.96 -4.88
N GLN A 90 -9.06 -19.51 -5.48
CA GLN A 90 -8.90 -20.39 -6.63
C GLN A 90 -8.39 -19.64 -7.86
N ASP A 91 -9.02 -18.52 -8.21
CA ASP A 91 -8.71 -17.82 -9.46
C ASP A 91 -7.38 -17.09 -9.38
N VAL A 92 -7.13 -16.38 -8.25
CA VAL A 92 -5.98 -15.50 -8.14
C VAL A 92 -4.78 -16.24 -7.56
N LEU A 93 -4.91 -16.86 -6.39
CA LEU A 93 -3.76 -17.43 -5.70
C LEU A 93 -3.30 -18.75 -6.35
N VAL A 94 -4.25 -19.62 -6.70
CA VAL A 94 -3.93 -20.94 -7.25
C VAL A 94 -3.71 -20.86 -8.77
N ASN A 95 -4.69 -20.40 -9.54
CA ASN A 95 -4.65 -20.49 -10.99
C ASN A 95 -3.75 -19.43 -11.64
N GLN A 96 -3.78 -18.20 -11.16
CA GLN A 96 -3.02 -17.09 -11.77
C GLN A 96 -1.59 -16.99 -11.20
N LEU A 97 -1.45 -16.98 -9.88
CA LEU A 97 -0.15 -16.74 -9.23
C LEU A 97 0.62 -18.03 -8.92
N HIS A 98 -0.02 -19.20 -8.99
CA HIS A 98 0.59 -20.49 -8.67
C HIS A 98 1.29 -20.43 -7.29
N ALA A 99 0.60 -19.84 -6.31
CA ALA A 99 1.14 -19.64 -4.97
C ALA A 99 1.49 -20.99 -4.33
N THR A 100 2.68 -21.07 -3.75
CA THR A 100 3.09 -22.18 -2.86
C THR A 100 3.10 -21.73 -1.41
N HIS A 101 3.13 -20.43 -1.18
CA HIS A 101 3.02 -19.81 0.13
C HIS A 101 2.31 -18.46 0.01
N VAL A 102 1.49 -18.12 1.01
CA VAL A 102 0.78 -16.84 1.09
C VAL A 102 1.07 -16.19 2.45
N THR A 103 1.54 -14.95 2.42
CA THR A 103 1.86 -14.16 3.62
C THR A 103 0.98 -12.92 3.68
N VAL A 104 0.31 -12.72 4.81
CA VAL A 104 -0.61 -11.59 5.05
C VAL A 104 -0.40 -10.98 6.45
N GLY A 105 -0.90 -9.77 6.66
CA GLY A 105 -0.99 -9.20 8.02
C GLY A 105 -2.09 -9.89 8.85
N SER A 106 -1.96 -9.92 10.17
CA SER A 106 -2.90 -10.60 11.08
C SER A 106 -4.34 -10.04 11.03
N ASN A 107 -4.53 -8.84 10.51
CA ASN A 107 -5.85 -8.21 10.30
C ASN A 107 -6.37 -8.33 8.86
N PHE A 108 -5.79 -9.21 8.04
CA PHE A 108 -6.17 -9.32 6.64
C PHE A 108 -7.57 -9.88 6.46
N THR A 109 -8.35 -9.20 5.63
CA THR A 109 -9.68 -9.65 5.19
C THR A 109 -9.81 -9.50 3.67
N PHE A 110 -10.60 -10.36 3.03
CA PHE A 110 -10.76 -10.39 1.57
C PHE A 110 -12.11 -10.97 1.15
N GLY A 111 -12.33 -11.01 -0.16
CA GLY A 111 -13.58 -11.50 -0.74
C GLY A 111 -14.76 -10.55 -0.54
N HIS A 112 -15.92 -10.94 -1.05
CA HIS A 112 -17.12 -10.12 -1.02
C HIS A 112 -17.46 -9.67 0.41
N LYS A 113 -17.62 -8.36 0.60
CA LYS A 113 -17.90 -7.72 1.92
C LYS A 113 -16.88 -8.10 3.01
N ALA A 114 -15.63 -8.38 2.64
CA ALA A 114 -14.58 -8.80 3.56
C ALA A 114 -14.95 -10.05 4.39
N SER A 115 -15.67 -11.00 3.79
CA SER A 115 -16.16 -12.20 4.48
C SER A 115 -15.06 -13.26 4.72
N GLY A 116 -13.96 -13.20 3.97
CA GLY A 116 -12.79 -14.06 4.16
C GLY A 116 -11.76 -13.44 5.11
N ASN A 117 -11.06 -14.30 5.83
CA ASN A 117 -9.98 -13.96 6.74
C ASN A 117 -8.84 -15.01 6.68
N ILE A 118 -7.88 -14.96 7.59
CA ILE A 118 -6.75 -15.90 7.63
C ILE A 118 -7.22 -17.35 7.80
N ALA A 119 -8.21 -17.60 8.67
CA ALA A 119 -8.75 -18.95 8.85
C ALA A 119 -9.37 -19.48 7.53
N THR A 120 -10.08 -18.62 6.80
CA THR A 120 -10.61 -18.96 5.47
C THR A 120 -9.49 -19.30 4.47
N LEU A 121 -8.37 -18.55 4.48
CA LEU A 121 -7.20 -18.86 3.65
C LEU A 121 -6.62 -20.23 3.99
N GLN A 122 -6.51 -20.55 5.28
CA GLN A 122 -5.96 -21.83 5.76
C GLN A 122 -6.89 -23.01 5.46
N GLU A 123 -8.19 -22.83 5.63
CA GLU A 123 -9.20 -23.86 5.36
C GLU A 123 -9.28 -24.23 3.89
N HIS A 124 -9.18 -23.22 3.00
CA HIS A 124 -9.29 -23.41 1.55
C HIS A 124 -7.92 -23.42 0.84
N ALA A 125 -6.82 -23.56 1.57
CA ALA A 125 -5.47 -23.64 1.00
C ALA A 125 -5.30 -24.92 0.18
N GLN A 126 -5.32 -24.78 -1.13
CA GLN A 126 -5.12 -25.89 -2.07
C GLN A 126 -3.69 -25.85 -2.63
N GLY A 127 -2.77 -26.53 -1.93
CA GLY A 127 -1.39 -26.64 -2.40
C GLY A 127 -0.47 -25.47 -2.07
N PHE A 128 -0.89 -24.56 -1.16
CA PHE A 128 -0.05 -23.53 -0.59
C PHE A 128 -0.16 -23.47 0.94
N GLU A 129 0.86 -22.94 1.58
CA GLU A 129 0.88 -22.68 3.02
C GLU A 129 0.54 -21.22 3.31
N VAL A 130 0.08 -20.91 4.52
CA VAL A 130 -0.31 -19.55 4.94
C VAL A 130 0.47 -19.13 6.18
N SER A 131 1.14 -17.98 6.08
CA SER A 131 1.74 -17.28 7.22
C SER A 131 0.99 -15.98 7.50
N SER A 132 0.77 -15.68 8.77
CA SER A 132 0.30 -14.38 9.22
C SER A 132 1.37 -13.65 10.00
N VAL A 133 1.52 -12.36 9.72
CA VAL A 133 2.46 -11.47 10.41
C VAL A 133 1.68 -10.57 11.34
N GLU A 134 2.04 -10.57 12.62
CA GLU A 134 1.46 -9.66 13.60
C GLU A 134 1.74 -8.20 13.22
N LEU A 135 0.78 -7.33 13.49
CA LEU A 135 0.94 -5.92 13.20
C LEU A 135 2.10 -5.36 14.01
N ARG A 136 3.10 -4.82 13.31
CA ARG A 136 4.22 -4.17 13.99
C ARG A 136 3.71 -2.97 14.77
N GLU A 137 4.03 -2.94 16.04
CA GLU A 137 3.69 -1.84 16.92
C GLU A 137 4.86 -0.86 17.09
N ASP A 138 4.48 0.37 17.36
CA ASP A 138 5.36 1.42 17.74
C ASP A 138 4.70 2.26 18.83
N ARG A 139 5.36 2.35 20.00
CA ARG A 139 4.85 3.03 21.20
C ARG A 139 3.44 2.55 21.60
N GLY A 140 3.19 1.23 21.51
CA GLY A 140 1.91 0.61 21.88
C GLY A 140 0.76 0.84 20.89
N SER A 141 1.06 1.28 19.67
CA SER A 141 0.07 1.44 18.61
C SER A 141 0.55 0.80 17.31
N ALA A 142 -0.36 0.15 16.59
CA ALA A 142 -0.03 -0.47 15.31
C ALA A 142 0.48 0.54 14.28
N ILE A 143 1.51 0.16 13.54
CA ILE A 143 1.97 0.91 12.37
C ILE A 143 1.00 0.65 11.24
N SER A 144 0.40 1.71 10.71
CA SER A 144 -0.57 1.64 9.61
C SER A 144 -0.49 2.85 8.69
N SER A 145 -0.92 2.68 7.43
CA SER A 145 -1.00 3.78 6.48
C SER A 145 -1.89 4.92 6.99
N THR A 146 -2.96 4.61 7.71
CA THR A 146 -3.85 5.62 8.32
C THR A 146 -3.12 6.46 9.36
N ARG A 147 -2.35 5.82 10.25
CA ARG A 147 -1.55 6.54 11.25
C ARG A 147 -0.51 7.43 10.60
N ILE A 148 0.16 6.94 9.56
CA ILE A 148 1.17 7.72 8.83
C ILE A 148 0.54 8.92 8.13
N ARG A 149 -0.65 8.76 7.50
CA ARG A 149 -1.37 9.90 6.91
C ARG A 149 -1.67 10.98 7.94
N ASN A 150 -2.16 10.58 9.10
CA ASN A 150 -2.45 11.55 10.17
C ASN A 150 -1.18 12.30 10.60
N LEU A 151 -0.05 11.61 10.78
CA LEU A 151 1.23 12.26 11.11
C LEU A 151 1.66 13.26 10.02
N VAL A 152 1.50 12.90 8.74
CA VAL A 152 1.83 13.82 7.62
C VAL A 152 0.91 15.03 7.63
N VAL A 153 -0.40 14.85 7.85
CA VAL A 153 -1.39 15.93 7.94
C VAL A 153 -1.11 16.85 9.13
N ASP A 154 -0.72 16.29 10.27
CA ASP A 154 -0.39 17.02 11.49
C ASP A 154 1.00 17.70 11.41
N GLY A 155 1.77 17.44 10.35
CA GLY A 155 3.10 18.00 10.14
C GLY A 155 4.21 17.27 10.90
N ASP A 156 3.93 16.16 11.58
CA ASP A 156 4.92 15.34 12.28
C ASP A 156 5.64 14.41 11.28
N ILE A 157 6.37 15.04 10.37
CA ILE A 157 7.09 14.35 9.28
C ILE A 157 8.21 13.47 9.81
N GLU A 158 8.87 13.90 10.88
CA GLU A 158 9.95 13.13 11.52
C GLU A 158 9.42 11.76 11.98
N ARG A 159 8.28 11.78 12.64
CA ARG A 159 7.62 10.55 13.08
C ARG A 159 7.09 9.71 11.95
N ALA A 160 6.52 10.33 10.92
CA ALA A 160 6.10 9.62 9.71
C ALA A 160 7.29 8.89 9.06
N ASN A 161 8.47 9.54 8.97
CA ASN A 161 9.70 8.96 8.42
C ASN A 161 10.17 7.74 9.21
N GLU A 162 10.09 7.76 10.53
CA GLU A 162 10.42 6.60 11.37
C GLU A 162 9.54 5.40 11.04
N LEU A 163 8.23 5.60 10.90
CA LEU A 163 7.29 4.53 10.59
C LEU A 163 7.40 4.03 9.14
N LEU A 164 7.79 4.92 8.23
CA LEU A 164 8.07 4.60 6.83
C LEU A 164 9.44 3.93 6.64
N THR A 165 10.36 4.09 7.61
CA THR A 165 11.78 3.69 7.52
C THR A 165 12.57 4.42 6.42
N ARG A 166 12.03 5.53 5.95
CA ARG A 166 12.63 6.41 4.94
C ARG A 166 12.00 7.80 5.01
N PRO A 167 12.62 8.84 4.41
CA PRO A 167 11.98 10.13 4.26
C PRO A 167 10.66 10.00 3.50
N PHE A 168 9.63 10.70 3.98
CA PHE A 168 8.41 10.92 3.21
C PHE A 168 8.75 11.80 2.01
N PHE A 169 8.27 11.43 0.84
CA PHE A 169 8.50 12.19 -0.37
C PHE A 169 7.24 12.30 -1.20
N LEU A 170 7.20 13.31 -2.03
CA LEU A 170 6.17 13.55 -3.03
C LEU A 170 6.83 13.67 -4.39
N ARG A 171 6.30 12.98 -5.36
CA ARG A 171 6.78 13.02 -6.74
C ARG A 171 5.66 13.49 -7.66
N GLY A 172 5.98 14.38 -8.56
CA GLY A 172 5.04 14.86 -9.56
C GLY A 172 5.75 15.66 -10.65
N PRO A 173 5.11 15.86 -11.81
CA PRO A 173 5.64 16.72 -12.85
C PRO A 173 5.69 18.15 -12.35
N VAL A 174 6.74 18.88 -12.77
CA VAL A 174 6.79 20.33 -12.55
C VAL A 174 5.84 21.00 -13.53
N VAL A 175 4.81 21.64 -13.00
CA VAL A 175 3.81 22.37 -13.78
C VAL A 175 4.00 23.87 -13.70
N HIS A 176 3.51 24.58 -14.71
CA HIS A 176 3.55 26.04 -14.70
C HIS A 176 2.53 26.59 -13.70
N GLY A 177 3.03 27.38 -12.73
CA GLY A 177 2.21 28.18 -11.85
C GLY A 177 2.17 29.65 -12.28
N GLU A 178 1.69 30.54 -11.43
CA GLU A 178 1.51 31.98 -11.69
C GLU A 178 2.82 32.78 -11.85
N LYS A 179 3.98 32.12 -11.71
CA LYS A 179 5.33 32.68 -11.86
C LYS A 179 5.64 33.88 -10.93
N ARG A 180 4.85 34.08 -9.85
CA ARG A 180 5.03 35.21 -8.91
C ARG A 180 6.44 35.21 -8.28
N GLY A 181 7.00 34.03 -7.98
CA GLY A 181 8.35 33.92 -7.44
C GLY A 181 9.43 34.55 -8.31
N ARG A 182 9.28 34.55 -9.66
CA ARG A 182 10.22 35.20 -10.57
C ARG A 182 10.27 36.73 -10.41
N THR A 183 9.14 37.36 -10.09
CA THR A 183 9.05 38.81 -9.95
C THR A 183 9.72 39.33 -8.67
N ILE A 184 9.90 38.43 -7.67
CA ILE A 184 10.54 38.74 -6.40
C ILE A 184 11.91 38.07 -6.27
N GLY A 185 12.49 37.51 -7.34
CA GLY A 185 13.84 36.94 -7.37
C GLY A 185 13.95 35.49 -6.85
N TYR A 186 12.84 34.85 -6.51
CA TYR A 186 12.81 33.47 -6.00
C TYR A 186 11.93 32.58 -6.88
N PRO A 187 12.48 32.00 -7.98
CA PRO A 187 11.71 31.09 -8.81
C PRO A 187 11.25 29.86 -7.99
N THR A 188 9.96 29.54 -8.08
CA THR A 188 9.35 28.38 -7.41
C THR A 188 8.99 27.31 -8.43
N ALA A 189 9.14 26.04 -8.06
CA ALA A 189 8.62 24.91 -8.82
C ALA A 189 7.25 24.51 -8.22
N ASN A 190 6.25 24.36 -9.08
CA ASN A 190 4.95 23.83 -8.69
C ASN A 190 4.89 22.35 -9.08
N LEU A 191 4.62 21.47 -8.13
CA LEU A 191 4.41 20.05 -8.42
C LEU A 191 2.94 19.82 -8.77
N GLY A 192 2.69 19.22 -9.92
CA GLY A 192 1.37 18.73 -10.31
C GLY A 192 1.12 17.38 -9.63
N LEU A 193 0.29 17.39 -8.60
CA LEU A 193 0.02 16.20 -7.78
C LEU A 193 -1.41 15.75 -8.08
N GLN A 194 -1.57 14.83 -9.03
CA GLN A 194 -2.89 14.44 -9.52
C GLN A 194 -3.66 13.52 -8.56
N ASP A 195 -2.97 12.74 -7.69
CA ASP A 195 -3.60 11.72 -6.83
C ASP A 195 -3.24 11.85 -5.34
N LEU A 196 -2.52 12.88 -4.94
CA LEU A 196 -2.01 13.04 -3.57
C LEU A 196 -2.68 14.24 -2.89
N SER A 197 -3.90 14.07 -2.39
CA SER A 197 -4.67 15.14 -1.74
C SER A 197 -4.17 15.54 -0.34
N LEU A 198 -3.12 14.88 0.18
CA LEU A 198 -2.52 15.20 1.47
C LEU A 198 -1.92 16.61 1.56
N ILE A 199 -1.70 17.29 0.42
CA ILE A 199 -0.96 18.56 0.36
C ILE A 199 -1.86 19.77 0.52
N HIS A 200 -3.16 19.67 0.24
CA HIS A 200 -4.09 20.77 0.46
C HIS A 200 -4.32 21.09 1.94
N ILE A 201 -3.82 20.25 2.84
CA ILE A 201 -4.00 20.38 4.29
C ILE A 201 -2.77 21.00 4.96
N SER A 202 -1.61 20.99 4.31
CA SER A 202 -0.35 21.52 4.86
C SER A 202 0.17 22.74 4.12
N GLU A 203 -0.67 23.72 3.82
CA GLU A 203 -0.15 25.07 3.56
C GLU A 203 0.45 25.57 4.89
N PRO A 204 1.78 25.80 4.95
CA PRO A 204 2.33 26.44 6.11
C PRO A 204 1.71 27.84 6.20
N THR A 205 0.84 28.05 7.17
CA THR A 205 0.48 29.39 7.59
C THR A 205 1.77 30.04 8.07
N ARG A 206 2.44 30.77 7.16
CA ARG A 206 3.54 31.64 7.55
C ARG A 206 2.93 32.69 8.48
N PRO A 207 3.39 32.83 9.74
CA PRO A 207 3.09 34.02 10.50
C PRO A 207 3.74 35.19 9.77
N TYR A 208 2.98 36.25 9.54
CA TYR A 208 3.46 37.52 9.04
C TYR A 208 4.38 38.16 10.07
#